data_2e2181b8f89d7af2dd4746efde6696eb
#
_entry.id   2e2181b8f89d7af2dd4746efde6696eb
#
_cell.length_a   1.000
_cell.length_b   1.000
_cell.length_c   1.000
_cell.angle_alpha   90.00
_cell.angle_beta   90.00
_cell.angle_gamma   90.00
#
_symmetry.space_group_name_H-M   'P 1'
#
loop_
_entity.id
_entity.type
_entity.pdbx_description
1 polymer ?
#
loop_
_entity_poly.entity_id
_entity_poly.type
_entity_poly.pdbx_seq_one_letter_code
_entity_poly.pdbx_strand_id
1 'polypeptide(L)'
;VLQLVNNAEENVYNGDIGEITNIFYAKENVDKVDKIYIRFDQTEVEYNRSEWDQFTHAYAITIHKSQGSEFPIVLMPVFFNGGFRSSRNLIYTAVTRAKKSLLLFGDVRALEAATREEEPVRRTKLVERLGGKS
;
A
#
# COMPACT_ATOMS: atom_id res chain seq x y z
N VAL A 1 -5.38 -5.79 7.99
CA VAL A 1 -5.74 -4.39 7.70
C VAL A 1 -4.51 -3.58 7.30
N LEU A 2 -4.74 -2.45 6.68
CA LEU A 2 -3.73 -1.47 6.29
C LEU A 2 -4.01 -0.17 7.04
N GLN A 3 -3.02 0.35 7.77
CA GLN A 3 -3.11 1.65 8.41
C GLN A 3 -3.07 2.78 7.38
N LEU A 4 -3.92 3.79 7.56
CA LEU A 4 -4.07 4.91 6.63
C LEU A 4 -3.50 6.23 7.16
N VAL A 5 -3.35 6.35 8.47
CA VAL A 5 -2.89 7.55 9.18
C VAL A 5 -1.69 7.22 10.06
N ASN A 6 -0.82 8.20 10.29
CA ASN A 6 0.27 8.01 11.23
C ASN A 6 -0.25 8.13 12.67
N ASN A 7 0.09 7.16 13.51
CA ASN A 7 -0.10 7.18 14.95
C ASN A 7 1.27 7.06 15.63
N ALA A 8 1.90 8.20 15.86
CA ALA A 8 3.25 8.25 16.40
C ALA A 8 3.32 7.80 17.88
N GLU A 9 2.21 7.91 18.62
CA GLU A 9 2.14 7.49 20.02
C GLU A 9 2.25 5.97 20.13
N GLU A 10 1.60 5.25 19.23
CA GLU A 10 1.62 3.80 19.17
C GLU A 10 2.73 3.25 18.24
N ASN A 11 3.51 4.13 17.62
CA ASN A 11 4.55 3.78 16.67
C ASN A 11 4.04 2.97 15.46
N VAL A 12 2.85 3.32 14.96
CA VAL A 12 2.19 2.74 13.79
C VAL A 12 1.99 3.81 12.73
N TYR A 13 2.33 3.51 11.49
CA TYR A 13 2.39 4.50 10.41
C TYR A 13 1.53 4.13 9.22
N ASN A 14 1.21 5.13 8.41
CA ASN A 14 0.48 4.94 7.16
C ASN A 14 1.25 3.98 6.24
N GLY A 15 0.60 2.89 5.88
CA GLY A 15 1.18 1.82 5.07
C GLY A 15 1.51 0.55 5.85
N ASP A 16 1.50 0.61 7.19
CA ASP A 16 1.71 -0.57 8.01
C ASP A 16 0.56 -1.56 7.87
N ILE A 17 0.91 -2.83 7.81
CA ILE A 17 -0.05 -3.94 7.71
C ILE A 17 -0.17 -4.62 9.07
N GLY A 18 -1.41 -4.72 9.57
CA GLY A 18 -1.71 -5.35 10.82
C GLY A 18 -2.78 -6.44 10.69
N GLU A 19 -2.87 -7.26 11.73
CA GLU A 19 -3.86 -8.31 11.87
C GLU A 19 -4.83 -7.96 13.00
N ILE A 20 -6.15 -8.08 12.75
CA ILE A 20 -7.15 -7.95 13.80
C ILE A 20 -7.02 -9.16 14.71
N THR A 21 -6.67 -8.92 15.97
CA THR A 21 -6.51 -9.97 16.99
C THR A 21 -7.77 -10.19 17.80
N ASN A 22 -8.49 -9.10 18.12
CA ASN A 22 -9.71 -9.15 18.91
C ASN A 22 -10.73 -8.10 18.46
N ILE A 23 -12.01 -8.41 18.68
CA ILE A 23 -13.13 -7.48 18.51
C ILE A 23 -14.00 -7.60 19.76
N PHE A 24 -14.23 -6.48 20.46
CA PHE A 24 -15.14 -6.40 21.58
C PHE A 24 -16.32 -5.50 21.25
N TYR A 25 -17.50 -6.03 21.40
CA TYR A 25 -18.72 -5.26 21.18
C TYR A 25 -19.11 -4.46 22.43
N ALA A 26 -19.75 -3.32 22.23
CA ALA A 26 -20.20 -2.41 23.28
C ALA A 26 -20.98 -3.10 24.43
N LYS A 27 -21.73 -4.15 24.12
CA LYS A 27 -22.48 -4.95 25.11
C LYS A 27 -21.62 -5.88 25.97
N GLU A 28 -20.36 -6.10 25.59
CA GLU A 28 -19.44 -7.08 26.18
C GLU A 28 -18.34 -6.41 27.02
N ASN A 29 -18.27 -5.08 26.99
CA ASN A 29 -17.25 -4.34 27.74
C ASN A 29 -17.85 -3.24 28.63
N VAL A 30 -17.08 -2.82 29.63
CA VAL A 30 -17.49 -1.84 30.64
C VAL A 30 -17.72 -0.46 30.03
N ASP A 31 -16.93 -0.08 29.06
CA ASP A 31 -16.96 1.25 28.43
C ASP A 31 -18.13 1.42 27.46
N LYS A 32 -18.83 0.33 27.14
CA LYS A 32 -19.96 0.29 26.19
C LYS A 32 -19.62 0.89 24.81
N VAL A 33 -18.40 0.70 24.35
CA VAL A 33 -17.91 1.14 23.04
C VAL A 33 -17.38 -0.06 22.28
N ASP A 34 -17.67 -0.17 21.00
CA ASP A 34 -17.06 -1.21 20.15
C ASP A 34 -15.57 -0.92 20.00
N LYS A 35 -14.75 -1.94 20.24
CA LYS A 35 -13.29 -1.87 20.16
C LYS A 35 -12.73 -2.93 19.24
N ILE A 36 -11.69 -2.58 18.48
CA ILE A 36 -10.90 -3.51 17.67
C ILE A 36 -9.45 -3.44 18.12
N TYR A 37 -8.84 -4.59 18.32
CA TYR A 37 -7.41 -4.70 18.59
C TYR A 37 -6.70 -5.17 17.33
N ILE A 38 -5.67 -4.43 16.93
CA ILE A 38 -4.89 -4.69 15.71
C ILE A 38 -3.42 -4.82 16.10
N ARG A 39 -2.80 -5.93 15.73
CA ARG A 39 -1.37 -6.15 15.93
C ARG A 39 -0.61 -5.78 14.67
N PHE A 40 0.28 -4.80 14.81
CA PHE A 40 1.25 -4.39 13.81
C PHE A 40 2.64 -4.84 14.27
N ASP A 41 3.23 -5.83 13.60
CA ASP A 41 4.49 -6.45 13.98
C ASP A 41 4.50 -6.85 15.48
N GLN A 42 5.17 -6.07 16.34
CA GLN A 42 5.29 -6.32 17.78
C GLN A 42 4.34 -5.46 18.65
N THR A 43 3.62 -4.52 18.04
CA THR A 43 2.74 -3.59 18.75
C THR A 43 1.28 -3.97 18.53
N GLU A 44 0.51 -4.07 19.61
CA GLU A 44 -0.95 -4.21 19.55
C GLU A 44 -1.61 -2.91 19.95
N VAL A 45 -2.47 -2.39 19.08
CA VAL A 45 -3.15 -1.09 19.23
C VAL A 45 -4.65 -1.30 19.37
N GLU A 46 -5.25 -0.59 20.31
CA GLU A 46 -6.70 -0.52 20.48
C GLU A 46 -7.29 0.61 19.64
N TYR A 47 -8.33 0.30 18.86
CA TYR A 47 -9.10 1.29 18.09
C TYR A 47 -10.54 1.28 18.56
N ASN A 48 -11.01 2.44 19.02
CA ASN A 48 -12.42 2.68 19.32
C ASN A 48 -13.21 2.89 18.02
N ARG A 49 -14.52 2.78 18.09
CA ARG A 49 -15.44 2.91 16.94
C ARG A 49 -15.21 4.19 16.12
N SER A 50 -14.87 5.30 16.76
CA SER A 50 -14.61 6.60 16.12
C SER A 50 -13.31 6.64 15.30
N GLU A 51 -12.44 5.63 15.46
CA GLU A 51 -11.11 5.57 14.85
C GLU A 51 -11.04 4.54 13.72
N TRP A 52 -12.16 3.90 13.37
CA TRP A 52 -12.16 2.83 12.37
C TRP A 52 -11.97 3.31 10.93
N ASP A 53 -12.01 4.61 10.68
CA ASP A 53 -11.62 5.23 9.43
C ASP A 53 -10.09 5.34 9.25
N GLN A 54 -9.32 5.12 10.33
CA GLN A 54 -7.85 5.14 10.30
C GLN A 54 -7.22 3.91 9.64
N PHE A 55 -7.99 2.85 9.37
CA PHE A 55 -7.51 1.65 8.70
C PHE A 55 -8.52 1.09 7.70
N THR A 56 -8.05 0.24 6.79
CA THR A 56 -8.88 -0.42 5.78
C THR A 56 -8.47 -1.88 5.58
N HIS A 57 -9.22 -2.61 4.77
CA HIS A 57 -8.84 -3.97 4.41
C HIS A 57 -7.49 -4.02 3.66
N ALA A 58 -6.68 -5.06 3.96
CA ALA A 58 -5.37 -5.27 3.36
C ALA A 58 -5.22 -6.61 2.60
N TYR A 59 -6.34 -7.24 2.20
CA TYR A 59 -6.31 -8.44 1.37
C TYR A 59 -5.79 -8.17 -0.05
N ALA A 60 -5.80 -6.91 -0.49
CA ALA A 60 -5.10 -6.42 -1.67
C ALA A 60 -4.73 -4.95 -1.42
N ILE A 61 -3.54 -4.55 -1.86
CA ILE A 61 -3.05 -3.18 -1.74
C ILE A 61 -2.61 -2.65 -3.10
N THR A 62 -2.62 -1.33 -3.27
CA THR A 62 -2.11 -0.73 -4.49
C THR A 62 -0.58 -0.77 -4.51
N ILE A 63 0.01 -0.73 -5.71
CA ILE A 63 1.46 -0.68 -5.88
C ILE A 63 2.07 0.54 -5.16
N HIS A 64 1.37 1.68 -5.16
CA HIS A 64 1.84 2.87 -4.43
C HIS A 64 1.87 2.64 -2.91
N LYS A 65 0.88 1.96 -2.36
CA LYS A 65 0.84 1.64 -0.92
C LYS A 65 1.86 0.58 -0.52
N SER A 66 2.35 -0.22 -1.47
CA SER A 66 3.42 -1.20 -1.22
C SER A 66 4.84 -0.61 -1.29
N GLN A 67 4.99 0.67 -1.64
CA GLN A 67 6.30 1.31 -1.70
C GLN A 67 6.96 1.31 -0.32
N GLY A 68 8.23 0.93 -0.27
CA GLY A 68 8.98 0.77 0.98
C GLY A 68 8.83 -0.60 1.65
N SER A 69 7.75 -1.34 1.36
CA SER A 69 7.52 -2.69 1.90
C SER A 69 8.03 -3.76 0.95
N GLU A 70 8.32 -4.95 1.47
CA GLU A 70 8.73 -6.12 0.70
C GLU A 70 7.96 -7.35 1.18
N PHE A 71 7.60 -8.23 0.25
CA PHE A 71 6.79 -9.41 0.53
C PHE A 71 7.48 -10.67 0.03
N PRO A 72 7.35 -11.80 0.74
CA PRO A 72 7.90 -13.09 0.26
C PRO A 72 7.37 -13.47 -1.12
N ILE A 73 6.07 -13.29 -1.34
CA ILE A 73 5.37 -13.61 -2.59
C ILE A 73 4.50 -12.42 -2.97
N VAL A 74 4.56 -12.02 -4.24
CA VAL A 74 3.68 -11.00 -4.82
C VAL A 74 2.85 -11.61 -5.91
N LEU A 75 1.54 -11.42 -5.85
CA LEU A 75 0.58 -11.75 -6.89
C LEU A 75 0.12 -10.45 -7.54
N MET A 76 0.35 -10.28 -8.84
CA MET A 76 0.02 -9.03 -9.52
C MET A 76 -0.85 -9.31 -10.76
N PRO A 77 -2.11 -8.85 -10.77
CA PRO A 77 -2.95 -8.90 -11.96
C PRO A 77 -2.52 -7.82 -12.96
N VAL A 78 -2.47 -8.18 -14.25
CA VAL A 78 -2.12 -7.29 -15.35
C VAL A 78 -3.21 -7.39 -16.43
N PHE A 79 -4.04 -6.37 -16.54
CA PHE A 79 -5.16 -6.34 -17.50
C PHE A 79 -5.19 -5.02 -18.26
N PHE A 80 -5.72 -5.05 -19.49
CA PHE A 80 -6.15 -3.83 -20.15
C PHE A 80 -7.38 -3.28 -19.43
N ASN A 81 -7.20 -2.20 -18.69
CA ASN A 81 -8.30 -1.49 -18.06
C ASN A 81 -8.44 -0.11 -18.72
N GLY A 82 -9.60 0.20 -19.28
CA GLY A 82 -9.85 1.35 -20.16
C GLY A 82 -9.56 2.76 -19.61
N GLY A 83 -8.84 2.88 -18.52
CA GLY A 83 -8.37 4.13 -17.90
C GLY A 83 -7.11 3.97 -17.07
N PHE A 84 -6.66 2.74 -16.81
CA PHE A 84 -5.47 2.49 -16.01
C PHE A 84 -4.26 2.31 -16.94
N ARG A 85 -3.45 3.33 -17.05
CA ARG A 85 -2.14 3.26 -17.71
C ARG A 85 -1.13 2.72 -16.71
N SER A 86 -0.76 1.46 -16.86
CA SER A 86 0.41 0.92 -16.16
C SER A 86 1.67 1.44 -16.85
N SER A 87 2.43 2.27 -16.18
CA SER A 87 3.74 2.70 -16.69
C SER A 87 4.82 1.67 -16.37
N ARG A 88 5.92 1.72 -17.11
CA ARG A 88 7.11 0.91 -16.85
C ARG A 88 7.60 1.04 -15.40
N ASN A 89 7.56 2.25 -14.85
CA ASN A 89 7.99 2.51 -13.48
C ASN A 89 7.07 1.85 -12.45
N LEU A 90 5.76 1.80 -12.73
CA LEU A 90 4.80 1.14 -11.86
C LEU A 90 5.02 -0.39 -11.84
N ILE A 91 5.21 -0.99 -13.02
CA ILE A 91 5.55 -2.42 -13.13
C ILE A 91 6.86 -2.71 -12.38
N TYR A 92 7.90 -1.90 -12.61
CA TYR A 92 9.17 -2.04 -11.91
C TYR A 92 9.00 -1.98 -10.38
N THR A 93 8.24 -1.00 -9.89
CA THR A 93 7.96 -0.85 -8.46
C THR A 93 7.29 -2.10 -7.89
N ALA A 94 6.29 -2.65 -8.58
CA ALA A 94 5.60 -3.88 -8.14
C ALA A 94 6.52 -5.10 -8.13
N VAL A 95 7.30 -5.29 -9.20
CA VAL A 95 8.25 -6.41 -9.33
C VAL A 95 9.28 -6.41 -8.21
N THR A 96 9.80 -5.24 -7.87
CA THR A 96 10.82 -5.09 -6.81
C THR A 96 10.28 -5.27 -5.39
N ARG A 97 8.97 -5.47 -5.21
CA ARG A 97 8.38 -5.80 -3.89
C ARG A 97 8.51 -7.28 -3.55
N ALA A 98 8.75 -8.16 -4.53
CA ALA A 98 8.84 -9.59 -4.30
C ALA A 98 10.25 -10.01 -3.86
N LYS A 99 10.36 -10.67 -2.67
CA LYS A 99 11.63 -11.24 -2.18
C LYS A 99 11.96 -12.61 -2.77
N LYS A 100 10.94 -13.47 -2.92
CA LYS A 100 11.13 -14.87 -3.34
C LYS A 100 10.45 -15.20 -4.65
N SER A 101 9.18 -14.78 -4.80
CA SER A 101 8.39 -15.16 -5.97
C SER A 101 7.46 -14.05 -6.40
N LEU A 102 7.39 -13.82 -7.70
CA LEU A 102 6.44 -12.94 -8.34
C LEU A 102 5.59 -13.77 -9.31
N LEU A 103 4.27 -13.70 -9.15
CA LEU A 103 3.32 -14.29 -10.07
C LEU A 103 2.54 -13.18 -10.76
N LEU A 104 2.69 -13.10 -12.07
CA LEU A 104 1.92 -12.23 -12.94
C LEU A 104 0.79 -13.04 -13.58
N PHE A 105 -0.42 -12.53 -13.57
CA PHE A 105 -1.55 -13.15 -14.22
C PHE A 105 -2.41 -12.13 -14.96
N GLY A 106 -2.95 -12.52 -16.09
CA GLY A 106 -3.77 -11.65 -16.92
C GLY A 106 -3.35 -11.62 -18.39
N ASP A 107 -3.34 -10.46 -19.02
CA ASP A 107 -3.04 -10.30 -20.45
C ASP A 107 -1.55 -9.93 -20.66
N VAL A 108 -0.83 -10.82 -21.36
CA VAL A 108 0.58 -10.60 -21.72
C VAL A 108 0.77 -9.32 -22.54
N ARG A 109 -0.19 -9.02 -23.43
CA ARG A 109 -0.13 -7.80 -24.24
C ARG A 109 -0.28 -6.53 -23.39
N ALA A 110 -1.05 -6.60 -22.29
CA ALA A 110 -1.14 -5.49 -21.34
C ALA A 110 0.19 -5.27 -20.63
N LEU A 111 0.90 -6.34 -20.28
CA LEU A 111 2.25 -6.25 -19.71
C LEU A 111 3.26 -5.66 -20.70
N GLU A 112 3.27 -6.14 -21.94
CA GLU A 112 4.14 -5.60 -22.99
C GLU A 112 3.88 -4.12 -23.24
N ALA A 113 2.62 -3.71 -23.32
CA ALA A 113 2.25 -2.31 -23.47
C ALA A 113 2.76 -1.46 -22.29
N ALA A 114 2.53 -1.92 -21.07
CA ALA A 114 2.96 -1.23 -19.85
C ALA A 114 4.48 -1.08 -19.76
N THR A 115 5.25 -2.08 -20.20
CA THR A 115 6.73 -2.02 -20.17
C THR A 115 7.31 -1.08 -21.23
N ARG A 116 6.57 -0.81 -22.30
CA ARG A 116 6.97 0.14 -23.36
C ARG A 116 6.59 1.58 -23.05
N GLU A 117 5.62 1.79 -22.20
CA GLU A 117 5.13 3.14 -21.87
C GLU A 117 6.11 3.83 -20.92
N GLU A 118 6.73 4.90 -21.40
CA GLU A 118 7.58 5.78 -20.59
C GLU A 118 6.73 6.86 -19.93
N GLU A 119 7.00 7.12 -18.65
CA GLU A 119 6.38 8.26 -17.99
C GLU A 119 6.91 9.57 -18.58
N PRO A 120 6.03 10.58 -18.73
CA PRO A 120 6.49 11.90 -19.16
C PRO A 120 7.52 12.42 -18.15
N VAL A 121 8.63 12.91 -18.68
CA VAL A 121 9.69 13.51 -17.87
C VAL A 121 9.09 14.62 -17.00
N ARG A 122 9.27 14.53 -15.69
CA ARG A 122 8.82 15.57 -14.77
C ARG A 122 9.52 16.88 -15.13
N ARG A 123 8.76 17.86 -15.57
CA ARG A 123 9.26 19.21 -15.84
C ARG A 123 9.53 19.91 -14.52
N THR A 124 10.67 19.63 -13.90
CA THR A 124 11.12 20.35 -12.73
C THR A 124 12.12 21.42 -13.13
N LYS A 125 12.05 22.60 -12.52
CA LYS A 125 13.08 23.65 -12.70
C LYS A 125 14.33 23.41 -11.86
N LEU A 126 14.52 22.17 -11.36
CA LEU A 126 15.62 21.86 -10.46
C LEU A 126 16.98 22.05 -11.13
N VAL A 127 17.12 21.58 -12.37
CA VAL A 127 18.37 21.71 -13.15
C VAL A 127 18.71 23.18 -13.37
N GLU A 128 17.72 24.00 -13.76
CA GLU A 128 17.88 25.45 -13.94
C GLU A 128 18.30 26.13 -12.61
N ARG A 129 17.67 25.75 -11.49
CA ARG A 129 17.96 26.30 -10.15
C ARG A 129 19.32 25.89 -9.61
N LEU A 130 19.82 24.73 -9.98
CA LEU A 130 21.15 24.23 -9.60
C LEU A 130 22.27 24.73 -10.53
N GLY A 131 21.95 25.65 -11.47
CA GLY A 131 22.94 26.25 -12.35
C GLY A 131 23.44 25.33 -13.46
N GLY A 132 22.74 24.25 -13.74
CA GLY A 132 23.03 23.39 -14.89
C GLY A 132 22.71 24.11 -16.19
N LYS A 133 23.73 24.63 -16.88
CA LYS A 133 23.59 25.04 -18.28
C LYS A 133 23.44 23.77 -19.11
N SER A 134 22.37 23.68 -19.88
CA SER A 134 22.22 22.72 -20.96
C SER A 134 23.23 22.97 -22.05
#